data_9d8ab4ab08d28aac26591e0743edf4a6
#
_entry.id   9d8ab4ab08d28aac26591e0743edf4a6
#
_cell.length_a   1.000
_cell.length_b   1.000
_cell.length_c   1.000
_cell.angle_alpha   90.00
_cell.angle_beta   90.00
_cell.angle_gamma   90.00
#
_symmetry.space_group_name_H-M   'P 1'
#
loop_
_entity.id
_entity.type
_entity.pdbx_description
1 polymer ?
#
loop_
_entity_poly.entity_id
_entity_poly.type
_entity_poly.pdbx_seq_one_letter_code
_entity_poly.pdbx_strand_id
1 'polypeptide(L)'
;MGLGYAIALIAVLAIVFTAGGFYLRYRIYRDLNAAAREGDLDWFFSKIDGFAARFALSVFARERLRFIALARRGDKDQMVEAFNGLMGLKLNDAQRSMVLADGFDGFAANGDRKHCHRILIEMPQAGMTEQQVKTYRCHFDIAVCHNGQMYRTELENKYATLSGRRRGYAAYLLSQIYSETNRKRSRDYREEASRLLGIPADQLTRRIHVNTTV
;
A
#
# COMPACT_ATOMS: atom_id res chain seq x y z
N MET A 1 37.75 -41.96 2.41
CA MET A 1 37.67 -40.48 2.23
C MET A 1 36.58 -40.01 1.26
N GLY A 2 36.00 -40.83 0.37
CA GLY A 2 35.03 -40.37 -0.66
C GLY A 2 33.62 -39.95 -0.15
N LEU A 3 33.07 -40.64 0.86
CA LEU A 3 31.68 -40.38 1.27
C LEU A 3 31.49 -39.01 1.96
N GLY A 4 32.47 -38.57 2.77
CA GLY A 4 32.41 -37.28 3.44
C GLY A 4 32.46 -36.11 2.45
N TYR A 5 33.29 -36.20 1.40
CA TYR A 5 33.35 -35.16 0.34
C TYR A 5 32.07 -35.15 -0.49
N ALA A 6 31.45 -36.28 -0.79
CA ALA A 6 30.20 -36.33 -1.52
C ALA A 6 29.05 -35.65 -0.73
N ILE A 7 28.95 -35.91 0.58
CA ILE A 7 27.96 -35.30 1.46
C ILE A 7 28.18 -33.77 1.55
N ALA A 8 29.45 -33.35 1.73
CA ALA A 8 29.76 -31.91 1.78
C ALA A 8 29.43 -31.21 0.48
N LEU A 9 29.71 -31.78 -0.69
CA LEU A 9 29.37 -31.25 -1.99
C LEU A 9 27.86 -31.11 -2.18
N ILE A 10 27.09 -32.14 -1.81
CA ILE A 10 25.63 -32.11 -1.89
C ILE A 10 25.08 -31.00 -0.99
N ALA A 11 25.60 -30.86 0.24
CA ALA A 11 25.17 -29.80 1.17
C ALA A 11 25.46 -28.41 0.61
N VAL A 12 26.64 -28.18 0.03
CA VAL A 12 26.99 -26.90 -0.61
C VAL A 12 26.09 -26.60 -1.80
N LEU A 13 25.85 -27.59 -2.67
CA LEU A 13 24.94 -27.41 -3.81
C LEU A 13 23.49 -27.10 -3.36
N ALA A 14 23.01 -27.78 -2.32
CA ALA A 14 21.69 -27.51 -1.74
C ALA A 14 21.58 -26.07 -1.19
N ILE A 15 22.61 -25.59 -0.49
CA ILE A 15 22.66 -24.22 0.03
C ILE A 15 22.68 -23.21 -1.13
N VAL A 16 23.53 -23.41 -2.13
CA VAL A 16 23.63 -22.51 -3.29
C VAL A 16 22.32 -22.46 -4.07
N PHE A 17 21.67 -23.62 -4.28
CA PHE A 17 20.40 -23.71 -5.00
C PHE A 17 19.27 -23.01 -4.20
N THR A 18 19.24 -23.23 -2.89
CA THR A 18 18.24 -22.62 -1.99
C THR A 18 18.43 -21.09 -1.94
N ALA A 19 19.66 -20.63 -1.70
CA ALA A 19 19.99 -19.21 -1.66
C ALA A 19 19.72 -18.52 -3.01
N GLY A 20 20.11 -19.16 -4.11
CA GLY A 20 19.81 -18.66 -5.46
C GLY A 20 18.31 -18.56 -5.74
N GLY A 21 17.54 -19.55 -5.31
CA GLY A 21 16.08 -19.54 -5.42
C GLY A 21 15.43 -18.40 -4.60
N PHE A 22 15.89 -18.15 -3.38
CA PHE A 22 15.43 -17.04 -2.56
C PHE A 22 15.79 -15.69 -3.19
N TYR A 23 17.02 -15.54 -3.66
CA TYR A 23 17.46 -14.30 -4.32
C TYR A 23 16.63 -14.01 -5.58
N LEU A 24 16.38 -15.01 -6.42
CA LEU A 24 15.58 -14.86 -7.64
C LEU A 24 14.13 -14.43 -7.29
N ARG A 25 13.51 -15.07 -6.31
CA ARG A 25 12.17 -14.71 -5.82
C ARG A 25 12.13 -13.28 -5.30
N TYR A 26 13.09 -12.90 -4.48
CA TYR A 26 13.19 -11.55 -3.94
C TYR A 26 13.37 -10.52 -5.07
N ARG A 27 14.24 -10.77 -6.03
CA ARG A 27 14.49 -9.89 -7.17
C ARG A 27 13.23 -9.70 -8.02
N ILE A 28 12.56 -10.79 -8.40
CA ILE A 28 11.31 -10.73 -9.19
C ILE A 28 10.23 -9.96 -8.44
N TYR A 29 10.05 -10.24 -7.15
CA TYR A 29 9.07 -9.52 -6.32
C TYR A 29 9.39 -8.02 -6.25
N ARG A 30 10.64 -7.67 -5.98
CA ARG A 30 11.11 -6.28 -5.89
C ARG A 30 10.87 -5.53 -7.20
N ASP A 31 11.26 -6.12 -8.32
CA ASP A 31 11.17 -5.47 -9.63
C ASP A 31 9.70 -5.28 -10.05
N LEU A 32 8.83 -6.27 -9.83
CA LEU A 32 7.40 -6.16 -10.05
C LEU A 32 6.73 -5.16 -9.10
N ASN A 33 7.10 -5.16 -7.83
CA ASN A 33 6.55 -4.20 -6.86
C ASN A 33 6.98 -2.77 -7.18
N ALA A 34 8.21 -2.56 -7.62
CA ALA A 34 8.69 -1.26 -8.09
C ALA A 34 7.87 -0.80 -9.30
N ALA A 35 7.75 -1.62 -10.35
CA ALA A 35 6.98 -1.29 -11.54
C ALA A 35 5.50 -0.98 -11.22
N ALA A 36 4.87 -1.78 -10.36
CA ALA A 36 3.50 -1.53 -9.92
C ALA A 36 3.35 -0.20 -9.17
N ARG A 37 4.37 0.24 -8.44
CA ARG A 37 4.36 1.47 -7.64
C ARG A 37 4.88 2.69 -8.38
N GLU A 38 5.84 2.53 -9.27
CA GLU A 38 6.50 3.61 -10.00
C GLU A 38 5.77 3.99 -11.30
N GLY A 39 4.91 3.10 -11.79
CA GLY A 39 4.01 3.38 -12.90
C GLY A 39 4.42 2.79 -14.24
N ASP A 40 5.43 1.92 -14.31
CA ASP A 40 5.70 1.13 -15.54
C ASP A 40 4.74 -0.06 -15.63
N LEU A 41 3.45 0.27 -15.84
CA LEU A 41 2.36 -0.70 -15.78
C LEU A 41 2.36 -1.63 -17.00
N ASP A 42 2.81 -1.18 -18.16
CA ASP A 42 2.85 -2.01 -19.36
C ASP A 42 3.89 -3.12 -19.19
N TRP A 43 5.07 -2.78 -18.70
CA TRP A 43 6.09 -3.76 -18.35
C TRP A 43 5.56 -4.71 -17.25
N PHE A 44 4.94 -4.16 -16.19
CA PHE A 44 4.37 -4.96 -15.10
C PHE A 44 3.40 -6.02 -15.61
N PHE A 45 2.38 -5.63 -16.39
CA PHE A 45 1.37 -6.56 -16.90
C PHE A 45 1.95 -7.58 -17.88
N SER A 46 3.01 -7.22 -18.62
CA SER A 46 3.71 -8.18 -19.48
C SER A 46 4.45 -9.27 -18.71
N LYS A 47 4.84 -9.01 -17.45
CA LYS A 47 5.69 -9.89 -16.64
C LYS A 47 4.97 -10.66 -15.54
N ILE A 48 3.88 -10.09 -14.96
CA ILE A 48 3.20 -10.69 -13.80
C ILE A 48 2.62 -12.08 -14.08
N ASP A 49 2.21 -12.33 -15.32
CA ASP A 49 1.66 -13.62 -15.77
C ASP A 49 2.71 -14.54 -16.41
N GLY A 50 3.94 -14.07 -16.54
CA GLY A 50 5.03 -14.84 -17.08
C GLY A 50 5.46 -16.03 -16.19
N PHE A 51 6.13 -17.00 -16.79
CA PHE A 51 6.61 -18.19 -16.10
C PHE A 51 7.45 -17.86 -14.86
N ALA A 52 8.37 -16.89 -14.96
CA ALA A 52 9.23 -16.48 -13.85
C ALA A 52 8.41 -16.00 -12.62
N ALA A 53 7.39 -15.16 -12.83
CA ALA A 53 6.54 -14.68 -11.75
C ALA A 53 5.66 -15.79 -11.18
N ARG A 54 5.11 -16.68 -12.02
CA ARG A 54 4.33 -17.85 -11.56
C ARG A 54 5.15 -18.81 -10.73
N PHE A 55 6.41 -19.01 -11.08
CA PHE A 55 7.33 -19.86 -10.33
C PHE A 55 7.81 -19.21 -9.03
N ALA A 56 8.14 -17.91 -9.07
CA ALA A 56 8.74 -17.21 -7.95
C ALA A 56 7.74 -16.76 -6.89
N LEU A 57 6.51 -16.40 -7.27
CA LEU A 57 5.54 -15.75 -6.40
C LEU A 57 4.34 -16.66 -6.11
N SER A 58 3.84 -16.61 -4.88
CA SER A 58 2.56 -17.21 -4.54
C SER A 58 1.41 -16.54 -5.31
N VAL A 59 0.28 -17.24 -5.44
CA VAL A 59 -0.94 -16.68 -6.02
C VAL A 59 -1.31 -15.39 -5.31
N PHE A 60 -1.32 -15.39 -3.98
CA PHE A 60 -1.59 -14.20 -3.16
C PHE A 60 -0.68 -13.01 -3.52
N ALA A 61 0.64 -13.22 -3.60
CA ALA A 61 1.57 -12.15 -3.91
C ALA A 61 1.33 -11.55 -5.32
N ARG A 62 1.03 -12.39 -6.31
CA ARG A 62 0.76 -11.95 -7.68
C ARG A 62 -0.55 -11.16 -7.78
N GLU A 63 -1.62 -11.69 -7.21
CA GLU A 63 -2.93 -11.00 -7.26
C GLU A 63 -2.89 -9.69 -6.47
N ARG A 64 -2.18 -9.64 -5.33
CA ARG A 64 -1.98 -8.40 -4.59
C ARG A 64 -1.22 -7.34 -5.39
N LEU A 65 -0.12 -7.72 -6.06
CA LEU A 65 0.63 -6.80 -6.93
C LEU A 65 -0.22 -6.34 -8.11
N ARG A 66 -1.04 -7.23 -8.70
CA ARG A 66 -1.99 -6.89 -9.77
C ARG A 66 -2.99 -5.84 -9.29
N PHE A 67 -3.59 -6.04 -8.12
CA PHE A 67 -4.50 -5.06 -7.52
C PHE A 67 -3.83 -3.69 -7.35
N ILE A 68 -2.61 -3.64 -6.78
CA ILE A 68 -1.86 -2.38 -6.60
C ILE A 68 -1.63 -1.67 -7.95
N ALA A 69 -1.25 -2.41 -8.99
CA ALA A 69 -1.04 -1.86 -10.32
C ALA A 69 -2.34 -1.31 -10.94
N LEU A 70 -3.45 -2.03 -10.80
CA LEU A 70 -4.77 -1.61 -11.29
C LEU A 70 -5.29 -0.38 -10.54
N ALA A 71 -5.12 -0.33 -9.21
CA ALA A 71 -5.46 0.82 -8.39
C ALA A 71 -4.69 2.07 -8.84
N ARG A 72 -3.44 1.89 -9.26
CA ARG A 72 -2.60 2.95 -9.78
C ARG A 72 -3.02 3.42 -11.16
N ARG A 73 -3.43 2.48 -12.03
CA ARG A 73 -3.97 2.77 -13.35
C ARG A 73 -5.29 3.52 -13.29
N GLY A 74 -6.04 3.36 -12.21
CA GLY A 74 -7.36 3.98 -12.03
C GLY A 74 -8.49 3.24 -12.76
N ASP A 75 -8.26 1.99 -13.15
CA ASP A 75 -9.29 1.14 -13.79
C ASP A 75 -10.19 0.56 -12.69
N LYS A 76 -11.31 1.24 -12.45
CA LYS A 76 -12.22 0.94 -11.33
C LYS A 76 -12.81 -0.46 -11.40
N ASP A 77 -13.23 -0.91 -12.57
CA ASP A 77 -13.91 -2.19 -12.71
C ASP A 77 -12.94 -3.34 -12.49
N GLN A 78 -11.79 -3.30 -13.14
CA GLN A 78 -10.73 -4.30 -12.94
C GLN A 78 -10.17 -4.28 -11.52
N MET A 79 -10.08 -3.10 -10.89
CA MET A 79 -9.67 -2.97 -9.50
C MET A 79 -10.65 -3.64 -8.54
N VAL A 80 -11.96 -3.47 -8.73
CA VAL A 80 -12.99 -4.13 -7.93
C VAL A 80 -12.95 -5.65 -8.12
N GLU A 81 -12.81 -6.11 -9.35
CA GLU A 81 -12.69 -7.53 -9.66
C GLU A 81 -11.44 -8.15 -8.99
N ALA A 82 -10.29 -7.51 -9.13
CA ALA A 82 -9.04 -7.96 -8.51
C ALA A 82 -9.12 -7.97 -6.97
N PHE A 83 -9.75 -6.97 -6.36
CA PHE A 83 -9.99 -6.93 -4.92
C PHE A 83 -10.89 -8.07 -4.45
N ASN A 84 -12.01 -8.31 -5.13
CA ASN A 84 -12.91 -9.41 -4.81
C ASN A 84 -12.23 -10.77 -5.01
N GLY A 85 -11.42 -10.93 -6.06
CA GLY A 85 -10.59 -12.11 -6.27
C GLY A 85 -9.62 -12.37 -5.11
N LEU A 86 -8.93 -11.32 -4.63
CA LEU A 86 -8.06 -11.40 -3.47
C LEU A 86 -8.82 -11.82 -2.20
N MET A 87 -9.96 -11.19 -1.93
CA MET A 87 -10.79 -11.50 -0.75
C MET A 87 -11.39 -12.91 -0.81
N GLY A 88 -11.54 -13.49 -2.01
CA GLY A 88 -11.96 -14.87 -2.23
C GLY A 88 -10.89 -15.93 -1.96
N LEU A 89 -9.63 -15.55 -1.79
CA LEU A 89 -8.56 -16.48 -1.45
C LEU A 89 -8.67 -16.93 0.02
N LYS A 90 -8.09 -18.11 0.33
CA LYS A 90 -7.90 -18.56 1.73
C LYS A 90 -6.78 -17.73 2.38
N LEU A 91 -7.15 -16.61 2.98
CA LEU A 91 -6.22 -15.70 3.63
C LEU A 91 -6.16 -15.97 5.14
N ASN A 92 -4.95 -15.89 5.71
CA ASN A 92 -4.81 -15.73 7.15
C ASN A 92 -5.10 -14.27 7.56
N ASP A 93 -5.23 -14.00 8.88
CA ASP A 93 -5.61 -12.67 9.39
C ASP A 93 -4.61 -11.58 8.96
N ALA A 94 -3.32 -11.87 8.97
CA ALA A 94 -2.29 -10.92 8.53
C ALA A 94 -2.42 -10.58 7.03
N GLN A 95 -2.69 -11.58 6.20
CA GLN A 95 -2.92 -11.36 4.77
C GLN A 95 -4.22 -10.61 4.52
N ARG A 96 -5.29 -10.95 5.25
CA ARG A 96 -6.58 -10.25 5.16
C ARG A 96 -6.44 -8.79 5.54
N SER A 97 -5.80 -8.49 6.68
CA SER A 97 -5.52 -7.10 7.11
C SER A 97 -4.71 -6.34 6.07
N MET A 98 -3.72 -6.98 5.44
CA MET A 98 -2.91 -6.39 4.37
C MET A 98 -3.74 -6.08 3.12
N VAL A 99 -4.63 -6.99 2.70
CA VAL A 99 -5.52 -6.77 1.55
C VAL A 99 -6.50 -5.64 1.82
N LEU A 100 -7.08 -5.57 3.03
CA LEU A 100 -7.98 -4.49 3.41
C LEU A 100 -7.26 -3.14 3.45
N ALA A 101 -6.01 -3.10 3.93
CA ALA A 101 -5.19 -1.89 3.94
C ALA A 101 -4.88 -1.41 2.52
N ASP A 102 -4.35 -2.29 1.65
CA ASP A 102 -4.07 -1.96 0.25
C ASP A 102 -5.37 -1.59 -0.51
N GLY A 103 -6.46 -2.31 -0.23
CA GLY A 103 -7.78 -2.05 -0.80
C GLY A 103 -8.27 -0.66 -0.43
N PHE A 104 -8.21 -0.30 0.85
CA PHE A 104 -8.57 1.02 1.30
C PHE A 104 -7.75 2.11 0.60
N ASP A 105 -6.42 1.98 0.58
CA ASP A 105 -5.53 2.95 -0.06
C ASP A 105 -5.84 3.09 -1.56
N GLY A 106 -6.05 1.98 -2.26
CA GLY A 106 -6.40 1.97 -3.68
C GLY A 106 -7.75 2.63 -3.97
N PHE A 107 -8.79 2.29 -3.22
CA PHE A 107 -10.13 2.88 -3.40
C PHE A 107 -10.17 4.35 -2.96
N ALA A 108 -9.47 4.73 -1.89
CA ALA A 108 -9.37 6.11 -1.44
C ALA A 108 -8.67 6.99 -2.49
N ALA A 109 -7.58 6.50 -3.08
CA ALA A 109 -6.85 7.21 -4.15
C ALA A 109 -7.72 7.46 -5.40
N ASN A 110 -8.74 6.62 -5.61
CA ASN A 110 -9.69 6.72 -6.73
C ASN A 110 -11.04 7.37 -6.32
N GLY A 111 -11.18 7.86 -5.08
CA GLY A 111 -12.38 8.54 -4.58
C GLY A 111 -13.59 7.62 -4.40
N ASP A 112 -13.38 6.32 -4.28
CA ASP A 112 -14.46 5.33 -4.14
C ASP A 112 -14.92 5.21 -2.69
N ARG A 113 -15.85 6.07 -2.30
CA ARG A 113 -16.43 6.12 -0.95
C ARG A 113 -17.08 4.82 -0.52
N LYS A 114 -17.77 4.15 -1.45
CA LYS A 114 -18.54 2.93 -1.15
C LYS A 114 -17.63 1.79 -0.70
N HIS A 115 -16.59 1.52 -1.47
CA HIS A 115 -15.64 0.46 -1.14
C HIS A 115 -14.78 0.80 0.08
N CYS A 116 -14.33 2.05 0.24
CA CYS A 116 -13.65 2.49 1.46
C CYS A 116 -14.51 2.26 2.72
N HIS A 117 -15.78 2.65 2.68
CA HIS A 117 -16.69 2.46 3.81
C HIS A 117 -16.90 0.98 4.15
N ARG A 118 -17.10 0.12 3.13
CA ARG A 118 -17.21 -1.34 3.33
C ARG A 118 -15.95 -1.91 3.98
N ILE A 119 -14.78 -1.53 3.49
CA ILE A 119 -13.50 -1.99 4.02
C ILE A 119 -13.33 -1.58 5.49
N LEU A 120 -13.71 -0.36 5.88
CA LEU A 120 -13.66 0.10 7.27
C LEU A 120 -14.51 -0.76 8.21
N ILE A 121 -15.62 -1.32 7.74
CA ILE A 121 -16.47 -2.23 8.53
C ILE A 121 -15.79 -3.60 8.68
N GLU A 122 -15.06 -4.06 7.68
CA GLU A 122 -14.39 -5.36 7.68
C GLU A 122 -13.05 -5.37 8.44
N MET A 123 -12.36 -4.23 8.58
CA MET A 123 -11.05 -4.11 9.22
C MET A 123 -10.98 -4.68 10.66
N PRO A 124 -11.94 -4.41 11.57
CA PRO A 124 -11.90 -5.00 12.92
C PRO A 124 -11.99 -6.52 12.92
N GLN A 125 -12.76 -7.09 11.98
CA GLN A 125 -12.93 -8.54 11.84
C GLN A 125 -11.67 -9.24 11.31
N ALA A 126 -10.78 -8.48 10.68
CA ALA A 126 -9.48 -8.96 10.21
C ALA A 126 -8.36 -8.79 11.25
N GLY A 127 -8.70 -8.51 12.50
CA GLY A 127 -7.73 -8.37 13.61
C GLY A 127 -6.97 -7.05 13.62
N MET A 128 -7.41 -6.03 12.87
CA MET A 128 -6.81 -4.70 12.98
C MET A 128 -7.19 -4.03 14.29
N THR A 129 -6.22 -3.36 14.93
CA THR A 129 -6.44 -2.68 16.21
C THR A 129 -7.39 -1.49 16.05
N GLU A 130 -8.08 -1.14 17.12
CA GLU A 130 -8.97 0.04 17.15
C GLU A 130 -8.24 1.31 16.70
N GLN A 131 -6.98 1.48 17.11
CA GLN A 131 -6.17 2.63 16.73
C GLN A 131 -5.87 2.65 15.21
N GLN A 132 -5.61 1.49 14.61
CA GLN A 132 -5.42 1.40 13.15
C GLN A 132 -6.72 1.77 12.43
N VAL A 133 -7.85 1.18 12.83
CA VAL A 133 -9.16 1.47 12.23
C VAL A 133 -9.52 2.96 12.39
N LYS A 134 -9.25 3.56 13.56
CA LYS A 134 -9.44 5.00 13.78
C LYS A 134 -8.62 5.84 12.80
N THR A 135 -7.39 5.45 12.51
CA THR A 135 -6.54 6.16 11.54
C THR A 135 -7.12 6.08 10.12
N TYR A 136 -7.56 4.91 9.68
CA TYR A 136 -8.20 4.75 8.37
C TYR A 136 -9.53 5.52 8.29
N ARG A 137 -10.32 5.55 9.36
CA ARG A 137 -11.57 6.34 9.44
C ARG A 137 -11.28 7.83 9.34
N CYS A 138 -10.29 8.33 10.06
CA CYS A 138 -9.85 9.72 9.97
C CYS A 138 -9.45 10.10 8.55
N HIS A 139 -8.67 9.24 7.88
CA HIS A 139 -8.31 9.44 6.47
C HIS A 139 -9.56 9.46 5.55
N PHE A 140 -10.48 8.53 5.75
CA PHE A 140 -11.72 8.44 4.98
C PHE A 140 -12.56 9.72 5.10
N ASP A 141 -12.78 10.17 6.34
CA ASP A 141 -13.59 11.36 6.59
C ASP A 141 -12.95 12.62 5.98
N ILE A 142 -11.62 12.75 6.09
CA ILE A 142 -10.90 13.94 5.61
C ILE A 142 -10.67 13.90 4.10
N ALA A 143 -10.03 12.83 3.60
CA ALA A 143 -9.50 12.81 2.23
C ALA A 143 -10.52 12.28 1.20
N VAL A 144 -11.48 11.45 1.62
CA VAL A 144 -12.46 10.84 0.72
C VAL A 144 -13.83 11.51 0.84
N CYS A 145 -14.27 11.81 2.07
CA CYS A 145 -15.58 12.45 2.30
C CYS A 145 -15.51 13.97 2.35
N HIS A 146 -14.32 14.58 2.47
CA HIS A 146 -14.10 16.02 2.64
C HIS A 146 -14.83 16.59 3.86
N ASN A 147 -14.99 15.79 4.91
CA ASN A 147 -15.65 16.14 6.16
C ASN A 147 -14.66 16.06 7.34
N GLY A 148 -13.59 16.82 7.26
CA GLY A 148 -12.48 16.72 8.21
C GLY A 148 -12.44 17.78 9.31
N GLN A 149 -13.35 18.74 9.36
CA GLN A 149 -13.26 19.89 10.28
C GLN A 149 -13.20 19.47 11.75
N MET A 150 -13.89 18.39 12.13
CA MET A 150 -13.88 17.85 13.49
C MET A 150 -12.49 17.35 13.95
N TYR A 151 -11.62 16.98 13.01
CA TYR A 151 -10.26 16.49 13.31
C TYR A 151 -9.19 17.60 13.33
N ARG A 152 -9.54 18.83 12.94
CA ARG A 152 -8.59 19.92 12.74
C ARG A 152 -7.70 20.17 13.94
N THR A 153 -8.29 20.44 15.10
CA THR A 153 -7.55 20.80 16.33
C THR A 153 -6.64 19.65 16.79
N GLU A 154 -7.14 18.41 16.74
CA GLU A 154 -6.35 17.23 17.10
C GLU A 154 -5.14 17.06 16.16
N LEU A 155 -5.34 17.24 14.85
CA LEU A 155 -4.28 17.12 13.86
C LEU A 155 -3.26 18.26 13.94
N GLU A 156 -3.67 19.50 14.22
CA GLU A 156 -2.76 20.63 14.44
C GLU A 156 -1.85 20.37 15.65
N ASN A 157 -2.42 19.88 16.75
CA ASN A 157 -1.66 19.53 17.96
C ASN A 157 -0.67 18.39 17.67
N LYS A 158 -1.11 17.33 16.99
CA LYS A 158 -0.24 16.23 16.58
C LYS A 158 0.86 16.68 15.63
N TYR A 159 0.52 17.49 14.63
CA TYR A 159 1.47 18.02 13.66
C TYR A 159 2.61 18.78 14.33
N ALA A 160 2.35 19.55 15.40
CA ALA A 160 3.35 20.29 16.13
C ALA A 160 4.39 19.38 16.83
N THR A 161 4.00 18.15 17.20
CA THR A 161 4.85 17.20 17.95
C THR A 161 5.49 16.11 17.08
N LEU A 162 4.94 15.88 15.87
CA LEU A 162 5.42 14.84 14.96
C LEU A 162 6.64 15.30 14.15
N SER A 163 7.42 14.32 13.65
CA SER A 163 8.55 14.54 12.74
C SER A 163 8.56 13.58 11.55
N GLY A 164 9.38 13.87 10.55
CA GLY A 164 9.58 13.01 9.39
C GLY A 164 8.28 12.66 8.65
N ARG A 165 8.15 11.41 8.24
CA ARG A 165 6.99 10.93 7.44
C ARG A 165 5.65 11.09 8.15
N ARG A 166 5.59 10.90 9.47
CA ARG A 166 4.36 11.08 10.26
C ARG A 166 3.89 12.52 10.23
N ARG A 167 4.79 13.48 10.36
CA ARG A 167 4.48 14.91 10.22
C ARG A 167 4.02 15.21 8.78
N GLY A 168 4.67 14.63 7.77
CA GLY A 168 4.27 14.77 6.37
C GLY A 168 2.85 14.29 6.11
N TYR A 169 2.46 13.16 6.71
CA TYR A 169 1.10 12.66 6.60
C TYR A 169 0.08 13.55 7.31
N ALA A 170 0.38 14.03 8.51
CA ALA A 170 -0.48 14.98 9.21
C ALA A 170 -0.63 16.30 8.40
N ALA A 171 0.45 16.80 7.81
CA ALA A 171 0.42 17.95 6.91
C ALA A 171 -0.47 17.69 5.68
N TYR A 172 -0.41 16.51 5.07
CA TYR A 172 -1.32 16.13 3.99
C TYR A 172 -2.79 16.22 4.43
N LEU A 173 -3.17 15.62 5.56
CA LEU A 173 -4.54 15.67 6.04
C LEU A 173 -4.98 17.10 6.37
N LEU A 174 -4.12 17.90 6.99
CA LEU A 174 -4.39 19.33 7.24
C LEU A 174 -4.58 20.10 5.92
N SER A 175 -3.80 19.78 4.88
CA SER A 175 -3.99 20.40 3.57
C SER A 175 -5.38 20.15 2.98
N GLN A 176 -5.93 18.94 3.20
CA GLN A 176 -7.30 18.60 2.77
C GLN A 176 -8.35 19.37 3.59
N ILE A 177 -8.19 19.45 4.93
CA ILE A 177 -9.11 20.20 5.80
C ILE A 177 -9.17 21.68 5.44
N TYR A 178 -8.01 22.28 5.12
CA TYR A 178 -7.93 23.69 4.77
C TYR A 178 -8.26 24.01 3.30
N SER A 179 -8.47 23.00 2.46
CA SER A 179 -8.68 23.21 1.01
C SER A 179 -9.85 24.16 0.68
N GLU A 180 -10.90 24.11 1.47
CA GLU A 180 -12.10 24.94 1.27
C GLU A 180 -12.10 26.23 2.10
N THR A 181 -11.45 26.23 3.27
CA THR A 181 -11.52 27.33 4.23
C THR A 181 -10.34 28.28 4.18
N ASN A 182 -9.15 27.81 3.83
CA ASN A 182 -7.94 28.63 3.76
C ASN A 182 -6.94 28.07 2.73
N ARG A 183 -7.07 28.52 1.49
CA ARG A 183 -6.23 28.09 0.36
C ARG A 183 -4.72 28.29 0.58
N LYS A 184 -4.32 29.33 1.30
CA LYS A 184 -2.91 29.55 1.61
C LYS A 184 -2.37 28.48 2.54
N ARG A 185 -3.03 28.24 3.68
CA ARG A 185 -2.63 27.17 4.62
C ARG A 185 -2.66 25.79 3.95
N SER A 186 -3.69 25.52 3.13
CA SER A 186 -3.79 24.28 2.39
C SER A 186 -2.55 24.05 1.51
N ARG A 187 -2.11 25.08 0.76
CA ARG A 187 -0.92 25.00 -0.08
C ARG A 187 0.34 24.80 0.75
N ASP A 188 0.53 25.58 1.81
CA ASP A 188 1.72 25.50 2.67
C ASP A 188 1.86 24.08 3.28
N TYR A 189 0.77 23.51 3.79
CA TYR A 189 0.74 22.13 4.29
C TYR A 189 0.97 21.09 3.18
N ARG A 190 0.46 21.30 1.97
CA ARG A 190 0.67 20.39 0.84
C ARG A 190 2.13 20.38 0.39
N GLU A 191 2.78 21.52 0.34
CA GLU A 191 4.20 21.65 0.01
C GLU A 191 5.06 20.97 1.08
N GLU A 192 4.74 21.15 2.36
CA GLU A 192 5.46 20.46 3.44
C GLU A 192 5.24 18.93 3.40
N ALA A 193 4.02 18.47 3.15
CA ALA A 193 3.72 17.05 2.96
C ALA A 193 4.55 16.47 1.80
N SER A 194 4.58 17.16 0.66
CA SER A 194 5.38 16.76 -0.50
C SER A 194 6.85 16.61 -0.14
N ARG A 195 7.43 17.58 0.53
CA ARG A 195 8.84 17.57 0.95
C ARG A 195 9.15 16.44 1.93
N LEU A 196 8.30 16.22 2.95
CA LEU A 196 8.55 15.23 4.01
C LEU A 196 8.28 13.79 3.55
N LEU A 197 7.35 13.59 2.63
CA LEU A 197 7.00 12.27 2.10
C LEU A 197 7.82 11.89 0.86
N GLY A 198 8.48 12.86 0.21
CA GLY A 198 9.17 12.65 -1.06
C GLY A 198 8.22 12.34 -2.22
N ILE A 199 6.99 12.85 -2.15
CA ILE A 199 5.95 12.65 -3.17
C ILE A 199 5.62 14.00 -3.78
N PRO A 200 5.63 14.16 -5.13
CA PRO A 200 5.20 15.40 -5.78
C PRO A 200 3.81 15.85 -5.31
N ALA A 201 3.61 17.14 -5.12
CA ALA A 201 2.40 17.68 -4.52
C ALA A 201 1.11 17.36 -5.30
N ASP A 202 1.19 17.26 -6.62
CA ASP A 202 0.11 16.84 -7.52
C ASP A 202 -0.22 15.34 -7.42
N GLN A 203 0.71 14.53 -6.93
CA GLN A 203 0.56 13.09 -6.78
C GLN A 203 0.22 12.65 -5.36
N LEU A 204 0.20 13.54 -4.38
CA LEU A 204 -0.01 13.20 -2.97
C LEU A 204 -1.26 12.32 -2.76
N THR A 205 -2.41 12.74 -3.27
CA THR A 205 -3.67 12.01 -3.10
C THR A 205 -3.62 10.58 -3.68
N ARG A 206 -2.87 10.38 -4.77
CA ARG A 206 -2.77 9.08 -5.44
C ARG A 206 -1.67 8.17 -4.87
N ARG A 207 -0.71 8.72 -4.14
CA ARG A 207 0.50 8.00 -3.69
C ARG A 207 0.63 7.85 -2.18
N ILE A 208 -0.24 8.49 -1.42
CA ILE A 208 -0.27 8.35 0.03
C ILE A 208 -0.90 7.00 0.40
N HIS A 209 -0.20 6.26 1.24
CA HIS A 209 -0.66 5.03 1.86
C HIS A 209 -0.77 5.23 3.36
N VAL A 210 -1.96 4.98 3.93
CA VAL A 210 -2.22 5.14 5.37
C VAL A 210 -1.30 4.24 6.19
N ASN A 211 -1.11 3.00 5.74
CA ASN A 211 -0.35 1.98 6.47
C ASN A 211 1.16 2.23 6.58
N THR A 212 1.75 3.11 5.76
CA THR A 212 3.19 3.39 5.78
C THR A 212 3.55 4.63 6.59
N THR A 213 2.56 5.31 7.17
CA THR A 213 2.73 6.64 7.79
C THR A 213 2.33 6.69 9.27
N VAL A 214 1.80 5.58 9.80
CA VAL A 214 1.35 5.46 11.21
C VAL A 214 2.36 4.73 12.10
#